data_0a37e66afdc542b580829dc052b5b7c6
#
_entry.id   0a37e66afdc542b580829dc052b5b7c6
#
_cell.length_a   1.000
_cell.length_b   1.000
_cell.length_c   1.000
_cell.angle_alpha   90.00
_cell.angle_beta   90.00
_cell.angle_gamma   90.00
#
_symmetry.space_group_name_H-M   'P 1'
#
loop_
_entity.id
_entity.type
_entity.pdbx_description
1 polymer ?
#
loop_
_entity_poly.entity_id
_entity_poly.type
_entity_poly.pdbx_seq_one_letter_code
_entity_poly.pdbx_strand_id
1 'polypeptide(L)'
;AVAFLEACFAGQYGASQMEGHMLDFQRFPQHTRRVLENTILGADSVPERNLTRALQPHATVHNNRYIGPYRWDLLLEEHKLAIEVDGYAYHQGENRQRFEIDRQKLNDAVHRGYKPLHFTAATIEHHLDIAVGQVLAIVHGKGDIVQPPWQWHHYWRFQR
;
A
#
# COMPACT_ATOMS: atom_id res chain seq x y z
N ALA A 1 -7.14 -19.58 6.47
CA ALA A 1 -7.08 -18.76 7.70
C ALA A 1 -6.59 -17.35 7.40
N VAL A 2 -5.38 -17.16 6.80
CA VAL A 2 -4.80 -15.82 6.52
C VAL A 2 -5.78 -14.96 5.72
N ALA A 3 -6.21 -15.37 4.52
CA ALA A 3 -7.12 -14.61 3.68
C ALA A 3 -8.45 -14.24 4.36
N PHE A 4 -8.94 -15.10 5.25
CA PHE A 4 -10.14 -14.83 6.05
C PHE A 4 -9.90 -13.69 7.05
N LEU A 5 -8.79 -13.73 7.78
CA LEU A 5 -8.43 -12.65 8.71
C LEU A 5 -8.17 -11.33 7.98
N GLU A 6 -7.48 -11.37 6.85
CA GLU A 6 -7.26 -10.19 6.01
C GLU A 6 -8.57 -9.56 5.51
N ALA A 7 -9.58 -10.37 5.23
CA ALA A 7 -10.90 -9.88 4.86
C ALA A 7 -11.69 -9.31 6.06
N CYS A 8 -11.61 -9.96 7.22
CA CYS A 8 -12.30 -9.51 8.44
C CYS A 8 -11.71 -8.20 9.00
N PHE A 9 -10.40 -8.02 8.86
CA PHE A 9 -9.65 -6.91 9.43
C PHE A 9 -9.05 -5.99 8.35
N ALA A 10 -9.76 -5.84 7.24
CA ALA A 10 -9.47 -4.84 6.22
C ALA A 10 -9.79 -3.42 6.73
N GLY A 11 -9.25 -2.40 6.05
CA GLY A 11 -9.53 -1.00 6.32
C GLY A 11 -8.72 -0.40 7.47
N GLN A 12 -8.88 0.90 7.63
CA GLN A 12 -8.06 1.71 8.54
C GLN A 12 -8.08 1.30 10.02
N TYR A 13 -9.12 0.58 10.45
CA TYR A 13 -9.27 0.13 11.85
C TYR A 13 -8.93 -1.35 12.04
N GLY A 14 -8.65 -2.08 10.95
CA GLY A 14 -8.46 -3.53 11.00
C GLY A 14 -7.36 -3.97 11.97
N ALA A 15 -6.22 -3.29 11.94
CA ALA A 15 -5.10 -3.59 12.83
C ALA A 15 -5.47 -3.35 14.31
N SER A 16 -6.07 -2.22 14.64
CA SER A 16 -6.46 -1.89 16.02
C SER A 16 -7.59 -2.76 16.54
N GLN A 17 -8.53 -3.17 15.67
CA GLN A 17 -9.57 -4.14 16.02
C GLN A 17 -8.98 -5.51 16.36
N MET A 18 -8.03 -6.00 15.54
CA MET A 18 -7.34 -7.25 15.82
C MET A 18 -6.55 -7.17 17.13
N GLU A 19 -5.81 -6.08 17.37
CA GLU A 19 -5.10 -5.86 18.64
C GLU A 19 -6.06 -5.92 19.83
N GLY A 20 -7.23 -5.27 19.74
CA GLY A 20 -8.28 -5.34 20.77
C GLY A 20 -8.72 -6.78 21.06
N HIS A 21 -9.00 -7.57 20.01
CA HIS A 21 -9.36 -8.97 20.17
C HIS A 21 -8.23 -9.84 20.75
N MET A 22 -6.97 -9.50 20.43
CA MET A 22 -5.83 -10.25 20.96
C MET A 22 -5.65 -10.09 22.48
N LEU A 23 -6.11 -8.99 23.06
CA LEU A 23 -6.04 -8.76 24.51
C LEU A 23 -6.90 -9.76 25.31
N ASP A 24 -7.94 -10.34 24.67
CA ASP A 24 -8.83 -11.33 25.30
C ASP A 24 -8.16 -12.72 25.45
N PHE A 25 -6.99 -12.93 24.84
CA PHE A 25 -6.31 -14.21 24.84
C PHE A 25 -5.02 -14.16 25.65
N GLN A 26 -4.93 -15.00 26.67
CA GLN A 26 -3.69 -15.12 27.47
C GLN A 26 -2.55 -15.83 26.73
N ARG A 27 -2.87 -16.73 25.80
CA ARG A 27 -1.91 -17.49 24.99
C ARG A 27 -2.49 -17.87 23.64
N PHE A 28 -1.69 -17.72 22.60
CA PHE A 28 -1.98 -18.24 21.27
C PHE A 28 -1.21 -19.54 21.02
N PRO A 29 -1.87 -20.59 20.51
CA PRO A 29 -1.18 -21.76 19.96
C PRO A 29 -0.18 -21.34 18.87
N GLN A 30 0.90 -22.11 18.72
CA GLN A 30 1.96 -21.77 17.78
C GLN A 30 1.48 -21.60 16.32
N HIS A 31 0.53 -22.45 15.89
CA HIS A 31 -0.06 -22.35 14.57
C HIS A 31 -0.88 -21.06 14.38
N THR A 32 -1.60 -20.62 15.40
CA THR A 32 -2.36 -19.36 15.38
C THR A 32 -1.41 -18.17 15.28
N ARG A 33 -0.32 -18.19 16.04
CA ARG A 33 0.71 -17.14 15.98
C ARG A 33 1.29 -17.03 14.58
N ARG A 34 1.64 -18.15 13.93
CA ARG A 34 2.13 -18.17 12.54
C ARG A 34 1.11 -17.61 11.54
N VAL A 35 -0.17 -17.89 11.73
CA VAL A 35 -1.22 -17.31 10.89
C VAL A 35 -1.27 -15.81 11.05
N LEU A 36 -1.25 -15.30 12.29
CA LEU A 36 -1.25 -13.85 12.57
C LEU A 36 -0.02 -13.14 12.00
N GLU A 37 1.16 -13.72 12.16
CA GLU A 37 2.43 -13.19 11.63
C GLU A 37 2.42 -13.06 10.09
N ASN A 38 1.64 -13.89 9.40
CA ASN A 38 1.49 -13.86 7.94
C ASN A 38 0.27 -13.08 7.44
N THR A 39 -0.51 -12.49 8.35
CA THR A 39 -1.73 -11.75 8.02
C THR A 39 -1.41 -10.27 7.83
N ILE A 40 -1.80 -9.72 6.67
CA ILE A 40 -1.71 -8.28 6.42
C ILE A 40 -3.00 -7.62 6.91
N LEU A 41 -2.89 -6.85 7.98
CA LEU A 41 -4.01 -6.16 8.59
C LEU A 41 -4.15 -4.73 8.05
N GLY A 42 -5.38 -4.27 7.96
CA GLY A 42 -5.68 -2.88 7.64
C GLY A 42 -5.59 -2.50 6.17
N ALA A 43 -5.21 -3.40 5.27
CA ALA A 43 -5.21 -3.11 3.83
C ALA A 43 -6.61 -3.29 3.22
N ASP A 44 -7.02 -2.39 2.34
CA ASP A 44 -8.36 -2.38 1.74
C ASP A 44 -8.49 -3.32 0.54
N SER A 45 -7.41 -3.54 -0.20
CA SER A 45 -7.41 -4.29 -1.45
C SER A 45 -6.38 -5.41 -1.50
N VAL A 46 -6.55 -6.34 -2.46
CA VAL A 46 -5.56 -7.40 -2.72
C VAL A 46 -4.22 -6.84 -3.21
N PRO A 47 -4.17 -5.88 -4.14
CA PRO A 47 -2.91 -5.25 -4.54
C PRO A 47 -2.14 -4.62 -3.37
N GLU A 48 -2.82 -3.88 -2.49
CA GLU A 48 -2.20 -3.32 -1.27
C GLU A 48 -1.57 -4.41 -0.40
N ARG A 49 -2.30 -5.50 -0.14
CA ARG A 49 -1.78 -6.65 0.64
C ARG A 49 -0.56 -7.29 -0.03
N ASN A 50 -0.59 -7.45 -1.34
CA ASN A 50 0.53 -8.05 -2.07
C ASN A 50 1.78 -7.17 -1.99
N LEU A 51 1.63 -5.86 -2.17
CA LEU A 51 2.74 -4.91 -2.03
C LEU A 51 3.27 -4.88 -0.59
N THR A 52 2.39 -4.80 0.40
CA THR A 52 2.77 -4.83 1.82
C THR A 52 3.57 -6.09 2.14
N ARG A 53 3.06 -7.27 1.74
CA ARG A 53 3.73 -8.56 1.99
C ARG A 53 5.13 -8.61 1.35
N ALA A 54 5.28 -8.06 0.16
CA ALA A 54 6.57 -8.02 -0.52
C ALA A 54 7.57 -7.05 0.12
N LEU A 55 7.10 -5.98 0.78
CA LEU A 55 7.94 -4.97 1.42
C LEU A 55 8.29 -5.28 2.88
N GLN A 56 7.44 -6.02 3.61
CA GLN A 56 7.65 -6.35 5.03
C GLN A 56 9.01 -6.96 5.38
N PRO A 57 9.65 -7.81 4.52
CA PRO A 57 10.99 -8.30 4.79
C PRO A 57 12.08 -7.23 4.79
N HIS A 58 11.79 -6.05 4.26
CA HIS A 58 12.77 -4.99 4.00
C HIS A 58 12.56 -3.72 4.84
N ALA A 59 11.33 -3.47 5.29
CA ALA A 59 10.99 -2.26 6.04
C ALA A 59 9.69 -2.45 6.85
N THR A 60 9.51 -1.64 7.88
CA THR A 60 8.24 -1.56 8.60
C THR A 60 7.20 -0.86 7.73
N VAL A 61 6.12 -1.58 7.40
CA VAL A 61 5.02 -1.09 6.56
C VAL A 61 3.75 -0.97 7.39
N HIS A 62 3.15 0.20 7.38
CA HIS A 62 1.85 0.46 7.99
C HIS A 62 0.80 0.67 6.90
N ASN A 63 -0.32 -0.04 6.99
CA ASN A 63 -1.43 0.13 6.06
C ASN A 63 -2.42 1.18 6.57
N ASN A 64 -3.03 1.93 5.64
CA ASN A 64 -4.12 2.86 5.87
C ASN A 64 -3.83 3.88 6.98
N ARG A 65 -2.68 4.54 6.93
CA ARG A 65 -2.26 5.57 7.89
C ARG A 65 -2.46 6.99 7.36
N TYR A 66 -2.67 7.90 8.29
CA TYR A 66 -2.81 9.31 7.98
C TYR A 66 -1.47 10.04 8.01
N ILE A 67 -1.26 10.89 7.00
CA ILE A 67 -0.27 11.97 7.02
C ILE A 67 -1.07 13.27 6.95
N GLY A 68 -1.06 14.06 8.02
CA GLY A 68 -1.94 15.22 8.11
C GLY A 68 -3.41 14.82 7.95
N PRO A 69 -4.17 15.48 7.05
CA PRO A 69 -5.58 15.18 6.84
C PRO A 69 -5.82 14.02 5.86
N TYR A 70 -4.79 13.47 5.22
CA TYR A 70 -4.92 12.52 4.13
C TYR A 70 -4.50 11.10 4.54
N ARG A 71 -5.34 10.12 4.21
CA ARG A 71 -5.04 8.70 4.39
C ARG A 71 -4.22 8.19 3.21
N TRP A 72 -3.21 7.36 3.50
CA TRP A 72 -2.34 6.70 2.54
C TRP A 72 -2.46 5.18 2.69
N ASP A 73 -2.43 4.44 1.57
CA ASP A 73 -2.62 2.99 1.59
C ASP A 73 -1.45 2.29 2.29
N LEU A 74 -0.21 2.68 2.01
CA LEU A 74 0.97 2.18 2.71
C LEU A 74 1.85 3.35 3.15
N LEU A 75 2.41 3.24 4.35
CA LEU A 75 3.32 4.21 4.93
C LEU A 75 4.56 3.52 5.48
N LEU A 76 5.75 3.95 5.03
CA LEU A 76 7.04 3.58 5.56
C LEU A 76 7.62 4.80 6.29
N GLU A 77 7.28 4.96 7.57
CA GLU A 77 7.56 6.19 8.35
C GLU A 77 9.06 6.47 8.49
N GLU A 78 9.86 5.43 8.72
CA GLU A 78 11.32 5.53 8.88
C GLU A 78 12.01 6.08 7.62
N HIS A 79 11.42 5.84 6.45
CA HIS A 79 11.93 6.27 5.16
C HIS A 79 11.22 7.51 4.61
N LYS A 80 10.24 8.05 5.36
CA LYS A 80 9.39 9.15 4.90
C LYS A 80 8.77 8.87 3.53
N LEU A 81 8.24 7.66 3.35
CA LEU A 81 7.69 7.20 2.08
C LEU A 81 6.20 6.91 2.25
N ALA A 82 5.39 7.54 1.40
CA ALA A 82 3.94 7.38 1.36
C ALA A 82 3.54 6.77 0.01
N ILE A 83 2.77 5.69 0.03
CA ILE A 83 2.41 4.94 -1.16
C ILE A 83 0.90 4.87 -1.31
N GLU A 84 0.43 5.11 -2.53
CA GLU A 84 -0.96 4.96 -2.96
C GLU A 84 -1.06 3.86 -4.02
N VAL A 85 -2.10 3.05 -3.94
CA VAL A 85 -2.39 1.99 -4.91
C VAL A 85 -3.74 2.28 -5.55
N ASP A 86 -3.70 2.92 -6.72
CA ASP A 86 -4.89 3.37 -7.44
C ASP A 86 -5.61 2.20 -8.11
N GLY A 87 -6.87 1.99 -7.74
CA GLY A 87 -7.77 1.05 -8.41
C GLY A 87 -8.22 1.54 -9.79
N TYR A 88 -8.68 0.61 -10.63
CA TYR A 88 -9.15 0.87 -12.00
C TYR A 88 -10.60 1.42 -12.03
N ALA A 89 -10.91 2.44 -11.25
CA ALA A 89 -12.23 3.07 -11.30
C ALA A 89 -12.18 4.34 -12.17
N TYR A 90 -12.18 4.15 -13.49
CA TYR A 90 -12.50 5.23 -14.42
C TYR A 90 -14.00 5.54 -14.35
N HIS A 91 -14.41 6.35 -13.39
CA HIS A 91 -15.72 6.99 -13.44
C HIS A 91 -15.59 8.30 -14.21
N GLN A 92 -16.04 8.28 -15.48
CA GLN A 92 -16.24 9.48 -16.29
C GLN A 92 -17.32 10.32 -15.62
N GLY A 93 -16.95 11.41 -14.96
CA GLY A 93 -17.91 12.41 -14.46
C GLY A 93 -17.67 12.99 -13.07
N GLU A 94 -17.08 12.27 -12.13
CA GLU A 94 -16.82 12.77 -10.75
C GLU A 94 -15.41 13.38 -10.57
N ASN A 95 -14.68 13.62 -11.65
CA ASN A 95 -13.22 13.65 -11.64
C ASN A 95 -12.56 14.93 -11.14
N ARG A 96 -13.25 16.10 -11.24
CA ARG A 96 -12.53 17.35 -10.95
C ARG A 96 -12.20 17.52 -9.47
N GLN A 97 -13.17 17.26 -8.60
CA GLN A 97 -12.97 17.40 -7.16
C GLN A 97 -11.97 16.37 -6.64
N ARG A 98 -12.06 15.12 -7.05
CA ARG A 98 -11.08 14.07 -6.69
C ARG A 98 -9.69 14.41 -7.18
N PHE A 99 -9.57 14.87 -8.44
CA PHE A 99 -8.30 15.31 -8.99
C PHE A 99 -7.65 16.42 -8.15
N GLU A 100 -8.41 17.43 -7.73
CA GLU A 100 -7.91 18.51 -6.87
C GLU A 100 -7.48 17.98 -5.48
N ILE A 101 -8.26 17.09 -4.89
CA ILE A 101 -7.94 16.46 -3.60
C ILE A 101 -6.65 15.64 -3.71
N ASP A 102 -6.47 14.86 -4.79
CA ASP A 102 -5.26 14.06 -5.00
C ASP A 102 -4.03 14.95 -5.15
N ARG A 103 -4.14 16.10 -5.84
CA ARG A 103 -3.05 17.08 -5.95
C ARG A 103 -2.71 17.70 -4.59
N GLN A 104 -3.72 18.06 -3.80
CA GLN A 104 -3.52 18.57 -2.45
C GLN A 104 -2.89 17.53 -1.53
N LYS A 105 -3.33 16.26 -1.60
CA LYS A 105 -2.75 15.14 -0.86
C LYS A 105 -1.27 14.97 -1.16
N LEU A 106 -0.89 14.98 -2.46
CA LEU A 106 0.50 14.91 -2.88
C LEU A 106 1.33 16.09 -2.34
N ASN A 107 0.84 17.30 -2.51
CA ASN A 107 1.53 18.52 -2.07
C ASN A 107 1.70 18.54 -0.54
N ASP A 108 0.69 18.12 0.22
CA ASP A 108 0.75 18.05 1.68
C ASP A 108 1.81 17.02 2.14
N ALA A 109 1.87 15.85 1.49
CA ALA A 109 2.90 14.84 1.79
C ALA A 109 4.31 15.39 1.55
N VAL A 110 4.54 16.01 0.39
CA VAL A 110 5.83 16.63 0.06
C VAL A 110 6.20 17.75 1.05
N HIS A 111 5.24 18.61 1.40
CA HIS A 111 5.44 19.68 2.39
C HIS A 111 5.85 19.12 3.77
N ARG A 112 5.34 17.96 4.14
CA ARG A 112 5.69 17.26 5.39
C ARG A 112 6.97 16.41 5.29
N GLY A 113 7.67 16.49 4.17
CA GLY A 113 8.93 15.80 3.94
C GLY A 113 8.80 14.33 3.53
N TYR A 114 7.60 13.90 3.13
CA TYR A 114 7.39 12.57 2.58
C TYR A 114 7.65 12.54 1.08
N LYS A 115 8.06 11.36 0.60
CA LYS A 115 8.19 11.05 -0.83
C LYS A 115 6.95 10.25 -1.25
N PRO A 116 6.01 10.83 -1.99
CA PRO A 116 4.83 10.10 -2.45
C PRO A 116 5.18 9.22 -3.65
N LEU A 117 4.69 7.98 -3.64
CA LEU A 117 4.68 7.07 -4.78
C LEU A 117 3.24 6.65 -5.09
N HIS A 118 2.92 6.55 -6.38
CA HIS A 118 1.64 6.06 -6.86
C HIS A 118 1.86 4.85 -7.78
N PHE A 119 1.15 3.78 -7.48
CA PHE A 119 1.09 2.58 -8.32
C PHE A 119 -0.35 2.30 -8.70
N THR A 120 -0.58 1.79 -9.89
CA THR A 120 -1.89 1.25 -10.23
C THR A 120 -2.02 -0.18 -9.73
N ALA A 121 -3.25 -0.62 -9.44
CA ALA A 121 -3.51 -2.02 -9.10
C ALA A 121 -2.93 -2.99 -10.15
N ALA A 122 -3.06 -2.63 -11.45
CA ALA A 122 -2.49 -3.40 -12.54
C ALA A 122 -0.95 -3.50 -12.48
N THR A 123 -0.26 -2.43 -12.05
CA THR A 123 1.19 -2.48 -11.84
C THR A 123 1.54 -3.51 -10.76
N ILE A 124 0.81 -3.50 -9.65
CA ILE A 124 1.05 -4.44 -8.55
C ILE A 124 0.70 -5.88 -8.96
N GLU A 125 -0.37 -6.08 -9.73
CA GLU A 125 -0.79 -7.41 -10.16
C GLU A 125 0.15 -8.06 -11.19
N HIS A 126 0.70 -7.25 -12.10
CA HIS A 126 1.47 -7.78 -13.23
C HIS A 126 2.97 -7.50 -13.17
N HIS A 127 3.41 -6.55 -12.35
CA HIS A 127 4.78 -6.04 -12.28
C HIS A 127 5.18 -5.70 -10.83
N LEU A 128 4.83 -6.58 -9.89
CA LEU A 128 5.10 -6.39 -8.46
C LEU A 128 6.60 -6.17 -8.18
N ASP A 129 7.46 -6.91 -8.88
CA ASP A 129 8.91 -6.81 -8.77
C ASP A 129 9.44 -5.41 -9.13
N ILE A 130 8.84 -4.75 -10.13
CA ILE A 130 9.17 -3.38 -10.52
C ILE A 130 8.73 -2.40 -9.45
N ALA A 131 7.51 -2.52 -8.94
CA ALA A 131 7.01 -1.67 -7.88
C ALA A 131 7.85 -1.79 -6.60
N VAL A 132 8.15 -3.02 -6.18
CA VAL A 132 9.03 -3.31 -5.04
C VAL A 132 10.43 -2.74 -5.28
N GLY A 133 11.01 -2.92 -6.47
CA GLY A 133 12.31 -2.36 -6.84
C GLY A 133 12.37 -0.84 -6.69
N GLN A 134 11.33 -0.12 -7.11
CA GLN A 134 11.23 1.34 -6.96
C GLN A 134 11.17 1.76 -5.49
N VAL A 135 10.37 1.07 -4.68
CA VAL A 135 10.30 1.33 -3.24
C VAL A 135 11.66 1.08 -2.58
N LEU A 136 12.29 -0.06 -2.85
CA LEU A 136 13.58 -0.42 -2.27
C LEU A 136 14.73 0.49 -2.70
N ALA A 137 14.66 1.04 -3.91
CA ALA A 137 15.63 2.05 -4.36
C ALA A 137 15.60 3.30 -3.46
N ILE A 138 14.41 3.70 -3.00
CA ILE A 138 14.25 4.82 -2.06
C ILE A 138 14.69 4.40 -0.64
N VAL A 139 14.26 3.23 -0.18
CA VAL A 139 14.58 2.68 1.15
C VAL A 139 16.10 2.57 1.34
N HIS A 140 16.82 2.11 0.33
CA HIS A 140 18.26 1.93 0.38
C HIS A 140 19.06 3.17 -0.07
N GLY A 141 18.40 4.23 -0.51
CA GLY A 141 19.06 5.42 -1.04
C GLY A 141 19.87 5.15 -2.31
N LYS A 142 19.49 4.14 -3.09
CA LYS A 142 20.19 3.71 -4.31
C LYS A 142 19.33 3.93 -5.53
N GLY A 143 19.89 4.67 -6.49
CA GLY A 143 19.47 4.59 -7.87
C GLY A 143 18.41 5.57 -8.32
N ASP A 144 18.48 5.83 -9.61
CA ASP A 144 17.43 6.50 -10.34
C ASP A 144 16.32 5.50 -10.67
N ILE A 145 15.11 5.86 -10.33
CA ILE A 145 13.91 5.09 -10.74
C ILE A 145 13.66 5.41 -12.21
N VAL A 146 14.48 4.86 -13.08
CA VAL A 146 14.38 5.15 -14.52
C VAL A 146 13.92 3.93 -15.28
N GLN A 147 12.61 3.69 -15.25
CA GLN A 147 11.98 2.91 -16.34
C GLN A 147 10.73 3.66 -16.81
N PRO A 148 10.66 4.03 -18.09
CA PRO A 148 9.46 4.61 -18.65
C PRO A 148 8.29 3.63 -18.44
N PRO A 149 7.21 4.02 -17.77
CA PRO A 149 6.12 3.11 -17.38
C PRO A 149 5.47 2.41 -18.60
N TRP A 150 5.49 3.04 -19.76
CA TRP A 150 4.94 2.45 -21.00
C TRP A 150 5.76 1.33 -21.63
N GLN A 151 6.99 1.07 -21.18
CA GLN A 151 7.80 -0.03 -21.71
C GLN A 151 7.46 -1.37 -21.07
N TRP A 152 6.95 -1.38 -19.85
CA TRP A 152 6.63 -2.59 -19.12
C TRP A 152 5.13 -2.86 -18.99
N HIS A 153 4.27 -1.99 -19.48
CA HIS A 153 2.82 -2.18 -19.41
C HIS A 153 2.28 -2.65 -20.76
N HIS A 154 2.15 -3.96 -20.96
CA HIS A 154 1.57 -4.53 -22.19
C HIS A 154 0.11 -4.15 -22.43
N TYR A 155 -0.63 -3.75 -21.40
CA TYR A 155 -2.04 -3.36 -21.49
C TYR A 155 -2.29 -2.17 -22.44
N TRP A 156 -1.33 -1.26 -22.58
CA TRP A 156 -1.45 -0.09 -23.46
C TRP A 156 -1.36 -0.42 -24.94
N ARG A 157 -0.91 -1.62 -25.30
CA ARG A 157 -0.78 -2.03 -26.71
C ARG A 157 -2.10 -2.49 -27.33
N PHE A 158 -3.15 -2.75 -26.55
CA PHE A 158 -4.41 -3.32 -26.99
C PHE A 158 -5.60 -2.33 -27.00
N GLN A 159 -5.38 -1.09 -26.64
CA GLN A 159 -6.42 -0.05 -26.65
C GLN A 159 -6.28 0.94 -27.82
N ARG A 160 -5.87 0.46 -29.00
CA ARG A 160 -5.98 1.24 -30.25
C ARG A 160 -7.02 0.66 -31.17
#